data_b1ae7f8f576705a54f7d145fa979454a
#
_entry.id   b1ae7f8f576705a54f7d145fa979454a
#
_cell.length_a   1.000
_cell.length_b   1.000
_cell.length_c   1.000
_cell.angle_alpha   90.00
_cell.angle_beta   90.00
_cell.angle_gamma   90.00
#
_symmetry.space_group_name_H-M   'P 1'
#
loop_
_entity.id
_entity.type
_entity.pdbx_description
1 polymer ?
#
loop_
_entity_poly.entity_id
_entity_poly.type
_entity_poly.pdbx_seq_one_letter_code
_entity_poly.pdbx_strand_id
1 'polypeptide(L)'
;MSWFKREDGDTPGGPEPPDSGDRRVRTEGLWTKCPNCRAVIFRADLEANLNVCPKCQHHFKIGAQQRIDLLLEPGYELVDGNLRSTDPLNFSDVKSYKQRLRAAQEQTGLNDAVLNAVGQLGPHDVVLSAMEYAFIGGSMGAVVGETIARAVDRARRERKPLIIVAASGGARMMEGVASLMQLAKISTALAQLDDARVPYICVLTDPTTGGVTASFAMLGDLNIAEPGALIGFAGPRVIEQTIRQKLPEGFQRSEFLLEKGFLDAVVHRRDLKNYLARALEFMRAPAAA
;
A
#
# COMPACT_ATOMS: atom_id res chain seq x y z
N MET A 1 52.86 -12.92 -50.93
CA MET A 1 54.04 -12.04 -50.95
C MET A 1 54.00 -11.18 -49.71
N SER A 2 54.94 -11.47 -48.83
CA SER A 2 55.18 -10.82 -47.54
C SER A 2 55.90 -9.48 -47.77
N TRP A 3 55.48 -8.41 -47.06
CA TRP A 3 56.37 -7.32 -46.69
C TRP A 3 55.75 -6.44 -45.59
N PHE A 4 56.33 -6.47 -44.44
CA PHE A 4 56.98 -5.58 -43.51
C PHE A 4 57.07 -6.21 -42.13
N LYS A 5 58.24 -6.74 -41.80
CA LYS A 5 58.72 -6.84 -40.43
C LYS A 5 59.26 -5.47 -40.03
N ARG A 6 58.84 -4.92 -38.90
CA ARG A 6 59.58 -3.89 -38.16
C ARG A 6 60.20 -4.53 -36.95
N GLU A 7 61.47 -4.33 -36.78
CA GLU A 7 62.28 -4.76 -35.66
C GLU A 7 61.99 -3.92 -34.41
N ASP A 8 62.06 -4.59 -33.26
CA ASP A 8 61.90 -4.01 -31.93
C ASP A 8 63.08 -3.07 -31.63
N GLY A 9 62.72 -1.82 -31.27
CA GLY A 9 63.64 -0.85 -30.68
C GLY A 9 63.23 -0.56 -29.24
N ASP A 10 64.03 -1.05 -28.31
CA ASP A 10 63.96 -0.71 -26.89
C ASP A 10 63.96 0.79 -26.68
N THR A 11 62.92 1.32 -26.01
CA THR A 11 62.91 2.65 -25.45
C THR A 11 62.62 2.55 -23.94
N PRO A 12 63.40 3.19 -23.07
CA PRO A 12 63.27 3.05 -21.62
C PRO A 12 62.01 3.74 -21.11
N GLY A 13 61.41 3.13 -20.08
CA GLY A 13 60.15 3.47 -19.47
C GLY A 13 59.97 4.95 -19.05
N GLY A 14 58.93 5.54 -19.58
CA GLY A 14 58.30 6.72 -18.99
C GLY A 14 57.34 6.29 -17.87
N PRO A 15 57.07 7.15 -16.91
CA PRO A 15 56.17 6.80 -15.81
C PRO A 15 54.78 6.44 -16.33
N GLU A 16 54.23 5.32 -15.88
CA GLU A 16 52.85 4.92 -16.13
C GLU A 16 51.88 6.05 -15.71
N PRO A 17 50.91 6.39 -16.54
CA PRO A 17 49.86 7.32 -16.12
C PRO A 17 49.09 6.68 -14.96
N PRO A 18 48.66 7.49 -13.95
CA PRO A 18 47.92 6.97 -12.82
C PRO A 18 46.66 6.28 -13.35
N ASP A 19 46.44 5.07 -12.86
CA ASP A 19 45.24 4.27 -13.08
C ASP A 19 43.99 5.14 -12.78
N SER A 20 43.39 5.68 -13.84
CA SER A 20 42.07 6.30 -13.76
C SER A 20 41.08 5.18 -13.58
N GLY A 21 41.00 4.68 -12.35
CA GLY A 21 39.97 3.74 -11.93
C GLY A 21 38.63 4.28 -12.38
N ASP A 22 38.14 3.67 -13.44
CA ASP A 22 36.80 3.94 -14.02
C ASP A 22 35.77 3.64 -12.93
N ARG A 23 35.54 4.63 -12.07
CA ARG A 23 34.46 4.63 -11.08
C ARG A 23 33.16 4.67 -11.88
N ARG A 24 32.78 3.52 -12.43
CA ARG A 24 31.41 3.32 -12.93
C ARG A 24 30.48 3.56 -11.76
N VAL A 25 30.01 4.78 -11.62
CA VAL A 25 28.92 5.14 -10.73
C VAL A 25 27.75 4.26 -11.17
N ARG A 26 27.39 3.27 -10.35
CA ARG A 26 26.20 2.46 -10.59
C ARG A 26 25.00 3.41 -10.47
N THR A 27 24.50 3.90 -11.59
CA THR A 27 23.29 4.74 -11.68
C THR A 27 22.01 3.90 -11.71
N GLU A 28 22.14 2.58 -11.70
CA GLU A 28 20.99 1.67 -11.62
C GLU A 28 20.24 1.88 -10.31
N GLY A 29 18.95 2.16 -10.41
CA GLY A 29 18.06 2.39 -9.25
C GLY A 29 17.97 3.83 -8.76
N LEU A 30 18.80 4.77 -9.28
CA LEU A 30 18.72 6.18 -8.90
C LEU A 30 17.56 6.94 -9.56
N TRP A 31 17.05 6.42 -10.68
CA TRP A 31 16.01 7.07 -11.47
C TRP A 31 14.77 6.19 -11.60
N THR A 32 13.62 6.80 -11.51
CA THR A 32 12.31 6.14 -11.68
C THR A 32 11.53 6.84 -12.77
N LYS A 33 10.91 6.07 -13.67
CA LYS A 33 10.03 6.60 -14.71
C LYS A 33 8.60 6.63 -14.20
N CYS A 34 7.94 7.78 -14.26
CA CYS A 34 6.54 7.90 -13.91
C CYS A 34 5.66 7.08 -14.87
N PRO A 35 4.80 6.19 -14.39
CA PRO A 35 3.94 5.38 -15.24
C PRO A 35 2.87 6.22 -15.96
N ASN A 36 2.48 7.36 -15.40
CA ASN A 36 1.46 8.25 -15.95
C ASN A 36 2.05 9.20 -17.02
N CYS A 37 2.94 10.11 -16.64
CA CYS A 37 3.48 11.12 -17.57
C CYS A 37 4.80 10.75 -18.23
N ARG A 38 5.37 9.56 -17.92
CA ARG A 38 6.64 9.03 -18.44
C ARG A 38 7.89 9.85 -18.11
N ALA A 39 7.77 10.91 -17.31
CA ALA A 39 8.92 11.69 -16.86
C ALA A 39 9.89 10.80 -16.05
N VAL A 40 11.18 11.02 -16.28
CA VAL A 40 12.25 10.40 -15.48
C VAL A 40 12.48 11.30 -14.26
N ILE A 41 12.43 10.72 -13.07
CA ILE A 41 12.48 11.42 -11.78
C ILE A 41 13.61 10.82 -10.96
N PHE A 42 14.41 11.64 -10.30
CA PHE A 42 15.41 11.18 -9.36
C PHE A 42 14.71 10.58 -8.12
N ARG A 43 15.15 9.43 -7.67
CA ARG A 43 14.44 8.66 -6.64
C ARG A 43 14.36 9.41 -5.31
N ALA A 44 15.46 10.08 -4.91
CA ALA A 44 15.46 10.88 -3.68
C ALA A 44 14.47 12.05 -3.74
N ASP A 45 14.31 12.70 -4.91
CA ASP A 45 13.32 13.78 -5.08
C ASP A 45 11.89 13.24 -5.01
N LEU A 46 11.67 12.03 -5.54
CA LEU A 46 10.38 11.36 -5.46
C LEU A 46 10.03 11.01 -4.01
N GLU A 47 10.97 10.46 -3.26
CA GLU A 47 10.81 10.12 -1.84
C GLU A 47 10.59 11.37 -0.99
N ALA A 48 11.38 12.43 -1.21
CA ALA A 48 11.19 13.74 -0.56
C ALA A 48 9.82 14.36 -0.86
N ASN A 49 9.24 14.08 -2.04
CA ASN A 49 7.88 14.48 -2.41
C ASN A 49 6.82 13.40 -2.05
N LEU A 50 7.04 12.62 -1.00
CA LEU A 50 6.11 11.59 -0.48
C LEU A 50 5.72 10.54 -1.54
N ASN A 51 6.62 10.21 -2.45
CA ASN A 51 6.35 9.32 -3.58
C ASN A 51 5.18 9.79 -4.48
N VAL A 52 5.06 11.09 -4.66
CA VAL A 52 4.15 11.72 -5.62
C VAL A 52 4.95 12.34 -6.75
N CYS A 53 4.57 12.11 -7.99
CA CYS A 53 5.26 12.65 -9.15
C CYS A 53 5.23 14.18 -9.15
N PRO A 54 6.37 14.89 -9.16
CA PRO A 54 6.40 16.34 -9.14
C PRO A 54 5.86 16.97 -10.44
N LYS A 55 5.77 16.19 -11.52
CA LYS A 55 5.32 16.67 -12.84
C LYS A 55 3.80 16.56 -13.04
N CYS A 56 3.20 15.42 -12.68
CA CYS A 56 1.78 15.15 -12.97
C CYS A 56 0.96 14.78 -11.73
N GLN A 57 1.53 14.85 -10.54
CA GLN A 57 0.88 14.54 -9.26
C GLN A 57 0.40 13.07 -9.15
N HIS A 58 0.91 12.17 -10.00
CA HIS A 58 0.61 10.73 -9.87
C HIS A 58 1.16 10.19 -8.55
N HIS A 59 0.31 9.54 -7.78
CA HIS A 59 0.67 8.89 -6.51
C HIS A 59 1.27 7.52 -6.78
N PHE A 60 2.57 7.36 -6.53
CA PHE A 60 3.20 6.04 -6.57
C PHE A 60 2.75 5.21 -5.37
N LYS A 61 2.77 3.89 -5.54
CA LYS A 61 2.51 2.96 -4.42
C LYS A 61 3.60 3.09 -3.37
N ILE A 62 3.20 3.11 -2.12
CA ILE A 62 4.10 3.08 -0.97
C ILE A 62 3.69 1.95 -0.02
N GLY A 63 4.67 1.42 0.72
CA GLY A 63 4.47 0.30 1.62
C GLY A 63 3.71 0.66 2.90
N ALA A 64 3.28 -0.36 3.62
CA ALA A 64 2.55 -0.21 4.88
C ALA A 64 3.36 0.56 5.93
N GLN A 65 4.66 0.27 6.06
CA GLN A 65 5.54 0.98 7.00
C GLN A 65 5.61 2.47 6.66
N GLN A 66 5.81 2.82 5.39
CA GLN A 66 5.84 4.23 4.95
C GLN A 66 4.51 4.95 5.19
N ARG A 67 3.37 4.22 5.12
CA ARG A 67 2.05 4.78 5.46
C ARG A 67 1.95 5.12 6.94
N ILE A 68 2.45 4.22 7.80
CA ILE A 68 2.47 4.44 9.25
C ILE A 68 3.36 5.65 9.58
N ASP A 69 4.58 5.69 9.04
CA ASP A 69 5.54 6.80 9.25
C ASP A 69 5.00 8.15 8.76
N LEU A 70 4.19 8.15 7.71
CA LEU A 70 3.56 9.35 7.16
C LEU A 70 2.45 9.90 8.06
N LEU A 71 1.68 9.01 8.68
CA LEU A 71 0.45 9.38 9.38
C LEU A 71 0.67 9.56 10.89
N LEU A 72 1.45 8.69 11.52
CA LEU A 72 1.68 8.75 12.96
C LEU A 72 2.88 9.62 13.33
N GLU A 73 2.84 10.13 14.56
CA GLU A 73 4.00 10.78 15.17
C GLU A 73 5.06 9.72 15.57
N PRO A 74 6.34 10.09 15.62
CA PRO A 74 7.38 9.18 16.09
C PRO A 74 7.07 8.64 17.51
N GLY A 75 7.40 7.36 17.74
CA GLY A 75 7.15 6.69 19.02
C GLY A 75 5.90 5.81 19.05
N TYR A 76 5.26 5.60 17.89
CA TYR A 76 4.18 4.60 17.77
C TYR A 76 4.70 3.17 18.03
N GLU A 77 3.80 2.28 18.40
CA GLU A 77 4.08 0.87 18.64
C GLU A 77 3.46 0.01 17.53
N LEU A 78 4.26 -0.89 16.92
CA LEU A 78 3.75 -1.93 16.03
C LEU A 78 3.20 -3.08 16.85
N VAL A 79 1.99 -3.52 16.55
CA VAL A 79 1.28 -4.57 17.29
C VAL A 79 0.80 -5.69 16.37
N ASP A 80 0.49 -6.86 16.95
CA ASP A 80 -0.06 -8.05 16.26
C ASP A 80 0.83 -8.64 15.16
N GLY A 81 2.12 -8.30 15.10
CA GLY A 81 3.06 -8.75 14.06
C GLY A 81 3.50 -10.21 14.15
N ASN A 82 2.98 -11.00 15.09
CA ASN A 82 3.38 -12.39 15.32
C ASN A 82 2.59 -13.43 14.51
N LEU A 83 1.57 -13.03 13.78
CA LEU A 83 0.72 -13.92 12.98
C LEU A 83 1.40 -14.30 11.66
N ARG A 84 1.23 -15.57 11.24
CA ARG A 84 1.78 -16.10 9.99
C ARG A 84 0.77 -17.01 9.30
N SER A 85 0.70 -16.92 7.98
CA SER A 85 -0.11 -17.81 7.15
C SER A 85 0.51 -19.21 7.06
N THR A 86 -0.33 -20.25 7.05
CA THR A 86 0.09 -21.67 7.16
C THR A 86 -0.22 -22.52 5.95
N ASP A 87 -0.81 -22.03 4.87
CA ASP A 87 -1.22 -22.82 3.71
C ASP A 87 -2.03 -24.09 4.08
N PRO A 88 -3.23 -23.93 4.64
CA PRO A 88 -4.02 -25.08 5.10
C PRO A 88 -4.54 -25.99 3.97
N LEU A 89 -4.57 -25.45 2.73
CA LEU A 89 -5.09 -26.19 1.55
C LEU A 89 -3.99 -26.87 0.75
N ASN A 90 -2.70 -26.68 1.09
CA ASN A 90 -1.56 -27.09 0.28
C ASN A 90 -1.72 -26.66 -1.18
N PHE A 91 -2.15 -25.39 -1.38
CA PHE A 91 -2.46 -24.86 -2.70
C PHE A 91 -1.22 -24.80 -3.59
N SER A 92 -1.37 -25.25 -4.83
CA SER A 92 -0.34 -25.13 -5.86
C SER A 92 -0.99 -24.91 -7.23
N ASP A 93 -0.47 -23.92 -7.96
CA ASP A 93 -0.72 -23.71 -9.38
C ASP A 93 0.64 -23.77 -10.11
N VAL A 94 1.09 -22.70 -10.75
CA VAL A 94 2.46 -22.58 -11.32
C VAL A 94 3.54 -22.61 -10.24
N LYS A 95 3.22 -22.12 -9.02
CA LYS A 95 4.09 -22.14 -7.84
C LYS A 95 3.25 -22.48 -6.60
N SER A 96 3.83 -23.23 -5.66
CA SER A 96 3.13 -23.50 -4.41
C SER A 96 2.90 -22.22 -3.60
N TYR A 97 1.82 -22.18 -2.82
CA TYR A 97 1.52 -21.04 -1.96
C TYR A 97 2.63 -20.80 -0.92
N LYS A 98 3.23 -21.84 -0.39
CA LYS A 98 4.40 -21.76 0.51
C LYS A 98 5.58 -21.03 -0.12
N GLN A 99 5.85 -21.26 -1.42
CA GLN A 99 6.91 -20.55 -2.14
C GLN A 99 6.56 -19.07 -2.33
N ARG A 100 5.28 -18.75 -2.62
CA ARG A 100 4.82 -17.35 -2.75
C ARG A 100 4.92 -16.61 -1.42
N LEU A 101 4.53 -17.25 -0.31
CA LEU A 101 4.66 -16.67 1.03
C LEU A 101 6.12 -16.34 1.37
N ARG A 102 7.04 -17.29 1.18
CA ARG A 102 8.47 -17.07 1.43
C ARG A 102 9.02 -15.91 0.61
N ALA A 103 8.75 -15.91 -0.70
CA ALA A 103 9.21 -14.84 -1.58
C ALA A 103 8.66 -13.46 -1.18
N ALA A 104 7.38 -13.39 -0.77
CA ALA A 104 6.78 -12.15 -0.30
C ALA A 104 7.37 -11.70 1.04
N GLN A 105 7.63 -12.62 1.97
CA GLN A 105 8.28 -12.34 3.25
C GLN A 105 9.72 -11.84 3.07
N GLU A 106 10.49 -12.47 2.18
CA GLU A 106 11.86 -12.05 1.84
C GLU A 106 11.87 -10.67 1.18
N GLN A 107 10.90 -10.39 0.29
CA GLN A 107 10.80 -9.13 -0.42
C GLN A 107 10.39 -7.96 0.48
N THR A 108 9.45 -8.19 1.40
CA THR A 108 8.81 -7.12 2.19
C THR A 108 9.34 -7.03 3.62
N GLY A 109 9.95 -8.08 4.13
CA GLY A 109 10.31 -8.21 5.55
C GLY A 109 9.11 -8.43 6.48
N LEU A 110 7.89 -8.56 5.93
CA LEU A 110 6.66 -8.70 6.70
C LEU A 110 6.21 -10.17 6.81
N ASN A 111 5.46 -10.48 7.84
CA ASN A 111 4.84 -11.80 8.00
C ASN A 111 3.62 -12.01 7.11
N ASP A 112 2.86 -10.94 6.83
CA ASP A 112 1.71 -10.93 5.91
C ASP A 112 1.41 -9.50 5.41
N ALA A 113 0.35 -9.32 4.62
CA ALA A 113 0.04 -8.12 3.86
C ALA A 113 -0.58 -6.96 4.69
N VAL A 114 -0.31 -6.87 5.98
CA VAL A 114 -0.83 -5.80 6.84
C VAL A 114 0.06 -5.57 8.06
N LEU A 115 0.15 -4.30 8.48
CA LEU A 115 0.76 -3.88 9.74
C LEU A 115 -0.27 -3.12 10.58
N ASN A 116 -0.31 -3.40 11.88
CA ASN A 116 -1.04 -2.61 12.85
C ASN A 116 -0.08 -1.76 13.68
N ALA A 117 -0.50 -0.54 13.95
CA ALA A 117 0.23 0.38 14.82
C ALA A 117 -0.72 1.09 15.79
N VAL A 118 -0.23 1.43 16.97
CA VAL A 118 -0.89 2.30 17.94
C VAL A 118 0.00 3.51 18.16
N GLY A 119 -0.55 4.70 18.02
CA GLY A 119 0.24 5.92 18.15
C GLY A 119 -0.61 7.17 18.05
N GLN A 120 0.04 8.31 17.92
CA GLN A 120 -0.61 9.60 17.80
C GLN A 120 -0.68 10.08 16.36
N LEU A 121 -1.84 10.59 15.95
CA LEU A 121 -2.06 11.33 14.72
C LEU A 121 -2.46 12.76 15.10
N GLY A 122 -1.49 13.68 15.07
CA GLY A 122 -1.67 14.99 15.70
C GLY A 122 -2.01 14.85 17.18
N PRO A 123 -3.11 15.45 17.68
CA PRO A 123 -3.49 15.35 19.09
C PRO A 123 -4.27 14.08 19.46
N HIS A 124 -4.52 13.18 18.50
CA HIS A 124 -5.41 12.02 18.69
C HIS A 124 -4.61 10.73 18.83
N ASP A 125 -4.87 9.98 19.89
CA ASP A 125 -4.45 8.58 19.98
C ASP A 125 -5.31 7.75 19.03
N VAL A 126 -4.69 6.93 18.17
CA VAL A 126 -5.39 6.15 17.16
C VAL A 126 -4.85 4.72 17.08
N VAL A 127 -5.68 3.83 16.56
CA VAL A 127 -5.26 2.52 16.04
C VAL A 127 -5.23 2.62 14.52
N LEU A 128 -4.08 2.32 13.92
CA LEU A 128 -3.86 2.36 12.48
C LEU A 128 -3.55 0.97 11.95
N SER A 129 -4.27 0.54 10.92
CA SER A 129 -3.98 -0.68 10.16
C SER A 129 -3.63 -0.30 8.73
N ALA A 130 -2.43 -0.65 8.27
CA ALA A 130 -1.96 -0.33 6.92
C ALA A 130 -1.68 -1.61 6.12
N MET A 131 -2.30 -1.74 4.94
CA MET A 131 -2.11 -2.89 4.06
C MET A 131 -0.86 -2.71 3.19
N GLU A 132 -0.15 -3.84 2.94
CA GLU A 132 1.05 -3.92 2.12
C GLU A 132 0.75 -4.57 0.77
N TYR A 133 0.72 -3.74 -0.28
CA TYR A 133 0.43 -4.25 -1.62
C TYR A 133 1.53 -5.12 -2.21
N ALA A 134 2.79 -4.91 -1.82
CA ALA A 134 3.92 -5.70 -2.30
C ALA A 134 3.85 -7.17 -1.80
N PHE A 135 3.13 -7.42 -0.72
CA PHE A 135 2.90 -8.78 -0.20
C PHE A 135 1.72 -9.44 -0.93
N ILE A 136 2.01 -10.24 -1.93
CA ILE A 136 1.01 -10.98 -2.76
C ILE A 136 -0.15 -10.06 -3.21
N GLY A 137 0.16 -8.86 -3.74
CA GLY A 137 -0.85 -7.91 -4.20
C GLY A 137 -1.75 -7.35 -3.10
N GLY A 138 -1.31 -7.33 -1.85
CA GLY A 138 -2.13 -6.91 -0.71
C GLY A 138 -3.34 -7.80 -0.48
N SER A 139 -3.33 -9.03 -0.98
CA SER A 139 -4.49 -9.91 -0.91
C SER A 139 -4.81 -10.31 0.52
N MET A 140 -6.10 -10.28 0.86
CA MET A 140 -6.61 -10.60 2.18
C MET A 140 -6.76 -12.11 2.36
N GLY A 141 -5.90 -12.72 3.18
CA GLY A 141 -6.01 -14.07 3.72
C GLY A 141 -6.44 -14.07 5.18
N ALA A 142 -6.40 -15.25 5.80
CA ALA A 142 -6.78 -15.45 7.20
C ALA A 142 -5.99 -14.57 8.17
N VAL A 143 -4.68 -14.40 7.94
CA VAL A 143 -3.82 -13.56 8.78
C VAL A 143 -4.20 -12.09 8.66
N VAL A 144 -4.39 -11.58 7.43
CA VAL A 144 -4.82 -10.17 7.24
C VAL A 144 -6.15 -9.92 7.94
N GLY A 145 -7.12 -10.85 7.76
CA GLY A 145 -8.43 -10.72 8.40
C GLY A 145 -8.36 -10.74 9.92
N GLU A 146 -7.54 -11.62 10.50
CA GLU A 146 -7.31 -11.67 11.95
C GLU A 146 -6.63 -10.40 12.46
N THR A 147 -5.58 -9.94 11.78
CA THR A 147 -4.82 -8.75 12.17
C THR A 147 -5.70 -7.50 12.15
N ILE A 148 -6.51 -7.31 11.11
CA ILE A 148 -7.47 -6.20 11.04
C ILE A 148 -8.54 -6.34 12.15
N ALA A 149 -9.10 -7.54 12.36
CA ALA A 149 -10.08 -7.75 13.42
C ALA A 149 -9.53 -7.44 14.82
N ARG A 150 -8.26 -7.72 15.08
CA ARG A 150 -7.56 -7.32 16.32
C ARG A 150 -7.40 -5.81 16.43
N ALA A 151 -7.08 -5.12 15.34
CA ALA A 151 -7.04 -3.65 15.34
C ALA A 151 -8.41 -3.06 15.69
N VAL A 152 -9.48 -3.59 15.09
CA VAL A 152 -10.87 -3.18 15.39
C VAL A 152 -11.22 -3.42 16.86
N ASP A 153 -10.94 -4.62 17.40
CA ASP A 153 -11.23 -4.95 18.81
C ASP A 153 -10.40 -4.08 19.76
N ARG A 154 -9.15 -3.82 19.46
CA ARG A 154 -8.30 -2.88 20.23
C ARG A 154 -8.88 -1.47 20.22
N ALA A 155 -9.23 -0.93 19.05
CA ALA A 155 -9.85 0.38 18.90
C ALA A 155 -11.11 0.49 19.76
N ARG A 156 -11.96 -0.54 19.72
CA ARG A 156 -13.19 -0.64 20.53
C ARG A 156 -12.91 -0.64 22.03
N ARG A 157 -11.98 -1.50 22.50
CA ARG A 157 -11.64 -1.63 23.93
C ARG A 157 -10.94 -0.39 24.49
N GLU A 158 -10.05 0.19 23.73
CA GLU A 158 -9.28 1.37 24.15
C GLU A 158 -9.99 2.68 23.82
N ARG A 159 -11.15 2.61 23.14
CA ARG A 159 -11.95 3.76 22.69
C ARG A 159 -11.14 4.76 21.86
N LYS A 160 -10.23 4.23 21.05
CA LYS A 160 -9.40 5.00 20.13
C LYS A 160 -9.97 4.91 18.72
N PRO A 161 -10.03 6.00 17.95
CA PRO A 161 -10.43 5.95 16.55
C PRO A 161 -9.61 4.93 15.76
N LEU A 162 -10.27 4.24 14.84
CA LEU A 162 -9.64 3.29 13.92
C LEU A 162 -9.42 3.95 12.57
N ILE A 163 -8.21 3.79 12.01
CA ILE A 163 -7.91 4.16 10.64
C ILE A 163 -7.41 2.91 9.91
N ILE A 164 -8.02 2.56 8.77
CA ILE A 164 -7.51 1.50 7.91
C ILE A 164 -7.07 2.10 6.58
N VAL A 165 -5.80 1.92 6.22
CA VAL A 165 -5.28 2.29 4.90
C VAL A 165 -5.30 1.05 4.03
N ALA A 166 -6.27 0.98 3.12
CA ALA A 166 -6.50 -0.15 2.24
C ALA A 166 -5.64 -0.06 0.98
N ALA A 167 -4.93 -1.15 0.66
CA ALA A 167 -4.15 -1.33 -0.57
C ALA A 167 -4.20 -2.82 -0.96
N SER A 168 -5.13 -3.22 -1.84
CA SER A 168 -5.42 -4.64 -2.04
C SER A 168 -5.98 -4.98 -3.41
N GLY A 169 -5.56 -6.14 -3.93
CA GLY A 169 -6.18 -6.81 -5.07
C GLY A 169 -7.42 -7.64 -4.73
N GLY A 170 -7.81 -7.75 -3.45
CA GLY A 170 -8.99 -8.49 -2.99
C GLY A 170 -8.68 -9.72 -2.14
N ALA A 171 -9.59 -10.71 -2.13
CA ALA A 171 -9.43 -11.93 -1.36
C ALA A 171 -8.31 -12.83 -1.90
N ARG A 172 -7.57 -13.48 -1.01
CA ARG A 172 -6.44 -14.37 -1.34
C ARG A 172 -6.94 -15.72 -1.82
N MET A 173 -6.92 -15.96 -3.12
CA MET A 173 -7.46 -17.17 -3.75
C MET A 173 -6.82 -18.47 -3.22
N MET A 174 -5.54 -18.45 -2.86
CA MET A 174 -4.79 -19.61 -2.35
C MET A 174 -5.32 -20.13 -1.02
N GLU A 175 -6.08 -19.36 -0.28
CA GLU A 175 -6.72 -19.75 0.98
C GLU A 175 -8.22 -20.10 0.80
N GLY A 176 -8.72 -20.06 -0.44
CA GLY A 176 -10.08 -20.49 -0.78
C GLY A 176 -11.14 -19.75 0.04
N VAL A 177 -12.12 -20.51 0.55
CA VAL A 177 -13.25 -19.96 1.32
C VAL A 177 -12.79 -19.24 2.60
N ALA A 178 -11.66 -19.66 3.21
CA ALA A 178 -11.14 -19.02 4.41
C ALA A 178 -10.85 -17.52 4.19
N SER A 179 -10.37 -17.15 3.01
CA SER A 179 -10.15 -15.72 2.67
C SER A 179 -11.47 -14.96 2.52
N LEU A 180 -12.53 -15.58 2.00
CA LEU A 180 -13.84 -14.95 1.88
C LEU A 180 -14.49 -14.75 3.26
N MET A 181 -14.32 -15.69 4.18
CA MET A 181 -14.85 -15.57 5.54
C MET A 181 -14.22 -14.44 6.34
N GLN A 182 -13.05 -13.92 5.93
CA GLN A 182 -12.47 -12.73 6.55
C GLN A 182 -13.32 -11.47 6.33
N LEU A 183 -14.06 -11.38 5.20
CA LEU A 183 -15.00 -10.29 4.94
C LEU A 183 -16.04 -10.22 6.06
N ALA A 184 -16.70 -11.33 6.35
CA ALA A 184 -17.70 -11.43 7.42
C ALA A 184 -17.09 -11.14 8.79
N LYS A 185 -15.90 -11.69 9.08
CA LYS A 185 -15.20 -11.50 10.35
C LYS A 185 -14.91 -10.03 10.63
N ILE A 186 -14.31 -9.32 9.67
CA ILE A 186 -13.96 -7.91 9.85
C ILE A 186 -15.23 -7.07 9.95
N SER A 187 -16.24 -7.32 9.09
CA SER A 187 -17.50 -6.57 9.11
C SER A 187 -18.26 -6.73 10.43
N THR A 188 -18.24 -7.94 11.01
CA THR A 188 -18.82 -8.20 12.33
C THR A 188 -18.08 -7.44 13.45
N ALA A 189 -16.74 -7.39 13.36
CA ALA A 189 -15.96 -6.62 14.33
C ALA A 189 -16.25 -5.10 14.21
N LEU A 190 -16.37 -4.59 12.97
CA LEU A 190 -16.73 -3.18 12.72
C LEU A 190 -18.12 -2.83 13.20
N ALA A 191 -19.11 -3.74 13.11
CA ALA A 191 -20.43 -3.52 13.69
C ALA A 191 -20.35 -3.33 15.23
N GLN A 192 -19.49 -4.10 15.92
CA GLN A 192 -19.25 -3.90 17.35
C GLN A 192 -18.53 -2.59 17.66
N LEU A 193 -17.70 -2.10 16.76
CA LEU A 193 -17.03 -0.79 16.87
C LEU A 193 -18.06 0.34 16.75
N ASP A 194 -18.97 0.23 15.78
CA ASP A 194 -20.07 1.19 15.58
C ASP A 194 -21.01 1.23 16.81
N ASP A 195 -21.42 0.07 17.34
CA ASP A 195 -22.19 -0.03 18.60
C ASP A 195 -21.49 0.70 19.76
N ALA A 196 -20.15 0.62 19.79
CA ALA A 196 -19.33 1.32 20.77
C ALA A 196 -19.16 2.83 20.48
N ARG A 197 -19.68 3.34 19.34
CA ARG A 197 -19.53 4.74 18.92
C ARG A 197 -18.06 5.18 18.86
N VAL A 198 -17.21 4.34 18.30
CA VAL A 198 -15.79 4.64 18.05
C VAL A 198 -15.60 4.90 16.56
N PRO A 199 -15.08 6.07 16.17
CA PRO A 199 -14.94 6.43 14.76
C PRO A 199 -14.07 5.46 13.97
N TYR A 200 -14.50 5.15 12.74
CA TYR A 200 -13.75 4.38 11.76
C TYR A 200 -13.57 5.17 10.46
N ILE A 201 -12.33 5.42 10.06
CA ILE A 201 -12.01 6.07 8.79
C ILE A 201 -11.26 5.08 7.89
N CYS A 202 -11.75 4.90 6.66
CA CYS A 202 -11.03 4.12 5.65
C CYS A 202 -10.36 5.04 4.64
N VAL A 203 -9.05 4.81 4.41
CA VAL A 203 -8.25 5.47 3.38
C VAL A 203 -8.00 4.48 2.26
N LEU A 204 -8.64 4.71 1.11
CA LEU A 204 -8.56 3.84 -0.07
C LEU A 204 -7.43 4.30 -0.99
N THR A 205 -6.48 3.41 -1.27
CA THR A 205 -5.32 3.73 -2.11
C THR A 205 -5.29 2.87 -3.38
N ASP A 206 -4.37 3.16 -4.30
CA ASP A 206 -4.26 2.44 -5.58
C ASP A 206 -3.46 1.13 -5.47
N PRO A 207 -4.09 -0.03 -5.75
CA PRO A 207 -5.51 -0.28 -5.90
C PRO A 207 -6.20 -0.71 -4.59
N THR A 208 -7.52 -0.52 -4.51
CA THR A 208 -8.37 -1.16 -3.51
C THR A 208 -9.51 -1.86 -4.24
N THR A 209 -9.42 -3.19 -4.40
CA THR A 209 -10.33 -3.94 -5.29
C THR A 209 -10.86 -5.22 -4.68
N GLY A 210 -11.80 -5.84 -5.35
CA GLY A 210 -12.36 -7.15 -5.01
C GLY A 210 -13.12 -7.17 -3.70
N GLY A 211 -12.94 -8.25 -2.94
CA GLY A 211 -13.61 -8.44 -1.66
C GLY A 211 -13.28 -7.37 -0.61
N VAL A 212 -12.10 -6.75 -0.68
CA VAL A 212 -11.72 -5.66 0.25
C VAL A 212 -12.62 -4.45 0.04
N THR A 213 -12.82 -3.99 -1.20
CA THR A 213 -13.76 -2.92 -1.51
C THR A 213 -15.20 -3.30 -1.17
N ALA A 214 -15.60 -4.55 -1.46
CA ALA A 214 -16.95 -5.03 -1.20
C ALA A 214 -17.24 -5.31 0.29
N SER A 215 -16.33 -4.97 1.19
CA SER A 215 -16.49 -5.18 2.63
C SER A 215 -15.95 -3.99 3.44
N PHE A 216 -14.97 -4.22 4.29
CA PHE A 216 -14.52 -3.25 5.29
C PHE A 216 -14.04 -1.91 4.72
N ALA A 217 -13.47 -1.90 3.49
CA ALA A 217 -12.93 -0.67 2.94
C ALA A 217 -13.99 0.38 2.55
N MET A 218 -15.27 -0.02 2.48
CA MET A 218 -16.41 0.87 2.22
C MET A 218 -17.39 0.97 3.39
N LEU A 219 -16.96 0.55 4.59
CA LEU A 219 -17.77 0.60 5.82
C LEU A 219 -17.28 1.68 6.80
N GLY A 220 -16.40 2.58 6.36
CA GLY A 220 -15.97 3.70 7.18
C GLY A 220 -17.08 4.71 7.43
N ASP A 221 -17.06 5.35 8.59
CA ASP A 221 -17.83 6.58 8.82
C ASP A 221 -17.40 7.69 7.86
N LEU A 222 -16.11 7.64 7.43
CA LEU A 222 -15.58 8.41 6.31
C LEU A 222 -14.75 7.48 5.41
N ASN A 223 -15.07 7.51 4.11
CA ASN A 223 -14.33 6.81 3.05
C ASN A 223 -13.55 7.82 2.21
N ILE A 224 -12.25 7.89 2.44
CA ILE A 224 -11.35 8.87 1.83
C ILE A 224 -10.44 8.17 0.84
N ALA A 225 -10.20 8.74 -0.33
CA ALA A 225 -9.29 8.15 -1.31
C ALA A 225 -8.10 9.05 -1.66
N GLU A 226 -6.98 8.45 -2.07
CA GLU A 226 -5.92 9.19 -2.77
C GLU A 226 -6.33 9.50 -4.21
N PRO A 227 -5.86 10.63 -4.80
CA PRO A 227 -6.14 10.98 -6.19
C PRO A 227 -5.77 9.86 -7.17
N GLY A 228 -6.65 9.60 -8.12
CA GLY A 228 -6.47 8.62 -9.19
C GLY A 228 -6.47 7.16 -8.74
N ALA A 229 -6.78 6.85 -7.49
CA ALA A 229 -6.81 5.48 -6.98
C ALA A 229 -7.86 4.63 -7.71
N LEU A 230 -7.47 3.42 -8.10
CA LEU A 230 -8.40 2.42 -8.66
C LEU A 230 -9.14 1.73 -7.51
N ILE A 231 -10.44 1.93 -7.46
CA ILE A 231 -11.29 1.40 -6.39
C ILE A 231 -12.52 0.74 -7.04
N GLY A 232 -12.76 -0.53 -6.75
CA GLY A 232 -13.91 -1.23 -7.33
C GLY A 232 -13.89 -2.71 -7.02
N PHE A 233 -15.00 -3.40 -7.31
CA PHE A 233 -15.07 -4.85 -7.09
C PHE A 233 -14.30 -5.62 -8.16
N ALA A 234 -14.77 -5.61 -9.39
CA ALA A 234 -14.04 -6.21 -10.51
C ALA A 234 -13.12 -5.17 -11.17
N GLY A 235 -11.93 -5.58 -11.58
CA GLY A 235 -11.03 -4.70 -12.32
C GLY A 235 -11.63 -4.29 -13.68
N PRO A 236 -11.31 -3.10 -14.22
CA PRO A 236 -11.85 -2.57 -15.48
C PRO A 236 -11.73 -3.57 -16.63
N ARG A 237 -10.58 -4.22 -16.74
CA ARG A 237 -10.32 -5.23 -17.80
C ARG A 237 -11.30 -6.41 -17.77
N VAL A 238 -11.63 -6.91 -16.57
CA VAL A 238 -12.58 -8.02 -16.40
C VAL A 238 -13.97 -7.57 -16.80
N ILE A 239 -14.37 -6.37 -16.40
CA ILE A 239 -15.68 -5.81 -16.77
C ILE A 239 -15.78 -5.67 -18.28
N GLU A 240 -14.83 -5.01 -18.92
CA GLU A 240 -14.83 -4.81 -20.39
C GLU A 240 -14.89 -6.12 -21.16
N GLN A 241 -14.16 -7.14 -20.72
CA GLN A 241 -14.21 -8.48 -21.32
C GLN A 241 -15.57 -9.16 -21.16
N THR A 242 -16.22 -8.94 -20.00
CA THR A 242 -17.52 -9.55 -19.68
C THR A 242 -18.65 -8.88 -20.45
N ILE A 243 -18.72 -7.54 -20.44
CA ILE A 243 -19.80 -6.79 -21.12
C ILE A 243 -19.49 -6.50 -22.59
N ARG A 244 -18.25 -6.76 -23.04
CA ARG A 244 -17.74 -6.52 -24.39
C ARG A 244 -17.89 -5.06 -24.85
N GLN A 245 -17.76 -4.12 -23.90
CA GLN A 245 -17.84 -2.68 -24.15
C GLN A 245 -16.66 -2.00 -23.44
N LYS A 246 -16.23 -0.87 -24.02
CA LYS A 246 -15.24 0.00 -23.35
C LYS A 246 -15.90 0.76 -22.21
N LEU A 247 -15.21 0.84 -21.11
CA LEU A 247 -15.65 1.61 -19.95
C LEU A 247 -15.44 3.12 -20.19
N PRO A 248 -16.28 3.98 -19.60
CA PRO A 248 -16.07 5.42 -19.61
C PRO A 248 -14.67 5.80 -19.08
N GLU A 249 -14.14 6.91 -19.57
CA GLU A 249 -12.89 7.45 -19.05
C GLU A 249 -13.02 7.76 -17.56
N GLY A 250 -11.98 7.41 -16.77
CA GLY A 250 -11.98 7.61 -15.33
C GLY A 250 -12.84 6.62 -14.53
N PHE A 251 -13.47 5.64 -15.17
CA PHE A 251 -14.31 4.66 -14.48
C PHE A 251 -13.53 3.96 -13.35
N GLN A 252 -14.18 3.83 -12.19
CA GLN A 252 -13.58 3.29 -10.95
C GLN A 252 -12.37 4.07 -10.40
N ARG A 253 -12.10 5.29 -10.88
CA ARG A 253 -11.12 6.17 -10.23
C ARG A 253 -11.77 6.93 -9.08
N SER A 254 -10.94 7.32 -8.13
CA SER A 254 -11.40 8.03 -6.92
C SER A 254 -12.26 9.26 -7.23
N GLU A 255 -11.91 10.05 -8.25
CA GLU A 255 -12.66 11.23 -8.65
C GLU A 255 -14.06 10.88 -9.18
N PHE A 256 -14.15 9.82 -10.00
CA PHE A 256 -15.42 9.31 -10.49
C PHE A 256 -16.30 8.80 -9.34
N LEU A 257 -15.70 8.10 -8.38
CA LEU A 257 -16.43 7.55 -7.23
C LEU A 257 -16.91 8.66 -6.28
N LEU A 258 -16.12 9.72 -6.11
CA LEU A 258 -16.53 10.90 -5.36
C LEU A 258 -17.76 11.57 -6.02
N GLU A 259 -17.73 11.76 -7.35
CA GLU A 259 -18.87 12.31 -8.11
C GLU A 259 -20.14 11.46 -7.95
N LYS A 260 -19.97 10.12 -7.86
CA LYS A 260 -21.10 9.19 -7.71
C LYS A 260 -21.53 8.96 -6.25
N GLY A 261 -20.92 9.62 -5.28
CA GLY A 261 -21.29 9.54 -3.87
C GLY A 261 -20.81 8.28 -3.15
N PHE A 262 -19.82 7.57 -3.70
CA PHE A 262 -19.18 6.42 -3.03
C PHE A 262 -18.06 6.82 -2.08
N LEU A 263 -17.54 8.01 -2.21
CA LEU A 263 -16.47 8.56 -1.37
C LEU A 263 -16.90 9.88 -0.77
N ASP A 264 -16.38 10.19 0.41
CA ASP A 264 -16.61 11.46 1.10
C ASP A 264 -15.58 12.52 0.69
N ALA A 265 -14.36 12.08 0.35
CA ALA A 265 -13.31 12.99 -0.10
C ALA A 265 -12.24 12.28 -0.94
N VAL A 266 -11.60 13.04 -1.83
CA VAL A 266 -10.33 12.67 -2.47
C VAL A 266 -9.27 13.63 -1.94
N VAL A 267 -8.25 13.09 -1.24
CA VAL A 267 -7.28 13.88 -0.49
C VAL A 267 -5.86 13.53 -0.93
N HIS A 268 -5.12 14.56 -1.33
CA HIS A 268 -3.71 14.40 -1.71
C HIS A 268 -2.88 13.90 -0.53
N ARG A 269 -1.93 13.00 -0.77
CA ARG A 269 -1.08 12.38 0.28
C ARG A 269 -0.40 13.38 1.19
N ARG A 270 0.01 14.53 0.66
CA ARG A 270 0.62 15.63 1.43
C ARG A 270 -0.31 16.18 2.51
N ASP A 271 -1.60 16.21 2.22
CA ASP A 271 -2.60 16.83 3.09
C ASP A 271 -3.32 15.81 3.97
N LEU A 272 -3.10 14.51 3.71
CA LEU A 272 -3.86 13.40 4.30
C LEU A 272 -3.77 13.39 5.84
N LYS A 273 -2.59 13.54 6.42
CA LYS A 273 -2.41 13.58 7.89
C LYS A 273 -3.24 14.69 8.53
N ASN A 274 -3.14 15.91 8.00
CA ASN A 274 -3.89 17.06 8.51
C ASN A 274 -5.39 16.92 8.30
N TYR A 275 -5.81 16.33 7.18
CA TYR A 275 -7.23 16.07 6.92
C TYR A 275 -7.80 15.08 7.92
N LEU A 276 -7.10 13.96 8.17
CA LEU A 276 -7.52 12.95 9.14
C LEU A 276 -7.56 13.51 10.56
N ALA A 277 -6.58 14.30 10.98
CA ALA A 277 -6.59 14.93 12.30
C ALA A 277 -7.81 15.84 12.51
N ARG A 278 -8.15 16.66 11.51
CA ARG A 278 -9.34 17.51 11.56
C ARG A 278 -10.64 16.72 11.53
N ALA A 279 -10.69 15.64 10.74
CA ALA A 279 -11.87 14.77 10.71
C ALA A 279 -12.12 14.12 12.07
N LEU A 280 -11.08 13.63 12.73
CA LEU A 280 -11.18 13.05 14.07
C LEU A 280 -11.58 14.08 15.12
N GLU A 281 -11.11 15.32 15.03
CA GLU A 281 -11.55 16.40 15.94
C GLU A 281 -13.06 16.69 15.78
N PHE A 282 -13.54 16.69 14.53
CA PHE A 282 -14.97 16.89 14.25
C PHE A 282 -15.84 15.72 14.76
N MET A 283 -15.32 14.47 14.64
CA MET A 283 -16.03 13.25 15.08
C MET A 283 -15.93 13.01 16.58
N ARG A 284 -15.18 13.82 17.31
CA ARG A 284 -15.03 13.70 18.76
C ARG A 284 -16.39 13.96 19.43
N ALA A 285 -16.88 12.97 20.16
CA ALA A 285 -18.07 13.18 20.96
C ALA A 285 -17.84 14.37 21.93
N PRO A 286 -18.81 15.30 22.09
CA PRO A 286 -18.69 16.32 23.12
C PRO A 286 -18.44 15.63 24.46
N ALA A 287 -17.51 16.16 25.26
CA ALA A 287 -17.33 15.67 26.62
C ALA A 287 -18.70 15.67 27.32
N ALA A 288 -19.07 14.53 27.90
CA ALA A 288 -20.28 14.48 28.69
C ALA A 288 -20.16 15.55 29.79
N ALA A 289 -21.10 16.50 29.75
CA ALA A 289 -21.16 17.61 30.72
C ALA A 289 -21.50 17.10 32.11
#